data_7de2cc3a12c422a0a8d164c2687bb258
#
_entry.id   7de2cc3a12c422a0a8d164c2687bb258
#
_cell.length_a   1.000
_cell.length_b   1.000
_cell.length_c   1.000
_cell.angle_alpha   90.00
_cell.angle_beta   90.00
_cell.angle_gamma   90.00
#
_symmetry.space_group_name_H-M   'P 1'
#
loop_
_entity.id
_entity.type
_entity.pdbx_description
1 polymer ?
#
loop_
_entity_poly.entity_id
_entity_poly.type
_entity_poly.pdbx_seq_one_letter_code
_entity_poly.pdbx_strand_id
1 'polypeptide(L)'
;MSFDFEGRYIDSAALVIMHYQVDVFAILFGEQHSPLLDKCNALIQRWRTTGRPLLFPNFFLGENYEHASKGNRLISSIVPTGRFRNALPMKGLAIERNDVFYACPRASVFHGTTLDADLRTHGIRTLVMAGISSTGVVLSSVTWASDADYDVRLVRDCCYDPDQDAHEALFRSGFGGRVQVV
;
A
#
# COMPACT_ATOMS: atom_id res chain seq x y z
N MET A 1 12.81 -9.82 14.21
CA MET A 1 13.45 -9.01 13.18
C MET A 1 13.64 -7.60 13.73
N SER A 2 14.86 -7.08 13.77
CA SER A 2 15.07 -5.66 14.02
C SER A 2 15.01 -4.97 12.66
N PHE A 3 14.01 -4.13 12.45
CA PHE A 3 14.03 -3.20 11.33
C PHE A 3 14.99 -2.09 11.74
N ASP A 4 16.16 -2.08 11.12
CA ASP A 4 17.10 -0.97 11.25
C ASP A 4 16.69 0.08 10.23
N PHE A 5 16.16 1.20 10.72
CA PHE A 5 15.77 2.33 9.90
C PHE A 5 16.90 3.37 9.85
N GLU A 6 18.15 2.95 9.90
CA GLU A 6 19.27 3.88 9.72
C GLU A 6 19.21 4.56 8.35
N GLY A 7 19.04 5.88 8.34
CA GLY A 7 19.00 6.66 7.13
C GLY A 7 18.65 8.13 7.34
N ARG A 8 18.97 8.96 6.36
CA ARG A 8 19.05 10.43 6.46
C ARG A 8 17.74 11.15 6.81
N TYR A 9 16.57 10.58 6.65
CA TYR A 9 15.28 11.25 6.80
C TYR A 9 14.30 10.48 7.66
N ILE A 10 14.79 9.67 8.59
CA ILE A 10 13.91 8.81 9.40
C ILE A 10 12.91 9.61 10.25
N ASP A 11 13.29 10.81 10.69
CA ASP A 11 12.41 11.68 11.48
C ASP A 11 11.26 12.27 10.65
N SER A 12 11.41 12.31 9.32
CA SER A 12 10.39 12.71 8.36
C SER A 12 9.80 11.54 7.58
N ALA A 13 9.54 10.41 8.26
CA ALA A 13 9.03 9.19 7.65
C ALA A 13 7.55 8.97 7.93
N ALA A 14 6.86 8.32 6.98
CA ALA A 14 5.51 7.80 7.14
C ALA A 14 5.44 6.32 6.76
N LEU A 15 4.58 5.54 7.44
CA LEU A 15 4.25 4.18 7.04
C LEU A 15 2.98 4.19 6.18
N VAL A 16 3.04 3.55 5.02
CA VAL A 16 1.95 3.47 4.04
C VAL A 16 1.58 2.00 3.82
N ILE A 17 0.43 1.60 4.33
CA ILE A 17 -0.12 0.23 4.23
C ILE A 17 -1.17 0.22 3.12
N MET A 18 -0.79 -0.32 1.95
CA MET A 18 -1.56 -0.18 0.71
C MET A 18 -2.45 -1.38 0.44
N HIS A 19 -3.74 -1.14 0.23
CA HIS A 19 -4.75 -2.11 -0.19
C HIS A 19 -4.91 -3.32 0.74
N TYR A 20 -4.62 -3.17 2.03
CA TYR A 20 -4.98 -4.15 3.06
C TYR A 20 -6.47 -4.06 3.38
N GLN A 21 -7.29 -4.46 2.42
CA GLN A 21 -8.74 -4.27 2.42
C GLN A 21 -9.52 -5.56 2.14
N VAL A 22 -10.79 -5.55 2.52
CA VAL A 22 -11.68 -6.73 2.47
C VAL A 22 -11.70 -7.39 1.10
N ASP A 23 -11.92 -6.62 0.03
CA ASP A 23 -12.04 -7.17 -1.34
C ASP A 23 -10.75 -7.83 -1.82
N VAL A 24 -9.58 -7.28 -1.48
CA VAL A 24 -8.28 -7.84 -1.84
C VAL A 24 -8.05 -9.17 -1.13
N PHE A 25 -8.30 -9.22 0.19
CA PHE A 25 -8.15 -10.46 0.95
C PHE A 25 -9.13 -11.54 0.51
N ALA A 26 -10.39 -11.17 0.23
CA ALA A 26 -11.39 -12.10 -0.27
C ALA A 26 -11.01 -12.72 -1.63
N ILE A 27 -10.34 -11.95 -2.51
CA ILE A 27 -9.85 -12.45 -3.80
C ILE A 27 -8.69 -13.43 -3.61
N LEU A 28 -7.75 -13.12 -2.70
CA LEU A 28 -6.47 -13.82 -2.61
C LEU A 28 -6.48 -14.98 -1.63
N PHE A 29 -7.21 -14.86 -0.54
CA PHE A 29 -7.16 -15.81 0.59
C PHE A 29 -8.52 -16.40 0.95
N GLY A 30 -9.62 -15.87 0.40
CA GLY A 30 -10.97 -16.27 0.81
C GLY A 30 -11.23 -15.90 2.28
N GLU A 31 -11.76 -16.87 3.05
CA GLU A 31 -12.01 -16.71 4.49
C GLU A 31 -10.86 -17.21 5.38
N GLN A 32 -9.75 -17.62 4.76
CA GLN A 32 -8.63 -18.19 5.51
C GLN A 32 -7.84 -17.09 6.23
N HIS A 33 -7.37 -17.43 7.43
CA HIS A 33 -6.42 -16.60 8.16
C HIS A 33 -5.12 -16.48 7.34
N SER A 34 -4.63 -15.25 7.18
CA SER A 34 -3.42 -14.98 6.43
C SER A 34 -2.28 -14.57 7.36
N PRO A 35 -1.16 -15.31 7.39
CA PRO A 35 0.04 -14.90 8.13
C PRO A 35 0.56 -13.51 7.74
N LEU A 36 0.21 -13.06 6.53
CA LEU A 36 0.54 -11.71 6.05
C LEU A 36 -0.13 -10.62 6.90
N LEU A 37 -1.38 -10.85 7.33
CA LEU A 37 -2.09 -9.93 8.22
C LEU A 37 -1.39 -9.80 9.57
N ASP A 38 -0.91 -10.91 10.14
CA ASP A 38 -0.18 -10.88 11.40
C ASP A 38 1.14 -10.12 11.31
N LYS A 39 1.89 -10.34 10.23
CA LYS A 39 3.13 -9.60 9.95
C LYS A 39 2.87 -8.10 9.80
N CYS A 40 1.83 -7.73 9.05
CA CYS A 40 1.43 -6.34 8.88
C CYS A 40 1.01 -5.71 10.21
N ASN A 41 0.23 -6.41 11.02
CA ASN A 41 -0.18 -5.93 12.34
C ASN A 41 1.03 -5.73 13.27
N ALA A 42 1.99 -6.63 13.26
CA ALA A 42 3.23 -6.46 14.02
C ALA A 42 4.03 -5.22 13.56
N LEU A 43 4.11 -4.98 12.25
CA LEU A 43 4.72 -3.77 11.70
C LEU A 43 3.98 -2.50 12.15
N ILE A 44 2.65 -2.48 12.06
CA ILE A 44 1.79 -1.36 12.47
C ILE A 44 2.01 -1.04 13.96
N GLN A 45 1.96 -2.06 14.83
CA GLN A 45 2.14 -1.86 16.28
C GLN A 45 3.51 -1.28 16.61
N ARG A 46 4.56 -1.78 15.98
CA ARG A 46 5.91 -1.21 16.14
C ARG A 46 6.00 0.22 15.63
N TRP A 47 5.38 0.52 14.47
CA TRP A 47 5.39 1.86 13.91
C TRP A 47 4.69 2.87 14.83
N ARG A 48 3.58 2.49 15.45
CA ARG A 48 2.84 3.36 16.40
C ARG A 48 3.70 3.83 17.55
N THR A 49 4.66 3.02 18.03
CA THR A 49 5.56 3.45 19.11
C THR A 49 6.46 4.62 18.71
N THR A 50 6.60 4.90 17.44
CA THR A 50 7.42 6.01 16.93
C THR A 50 6.69 7.35 16.93
N GLY A 51 5.35 7.36 17.06
CA GLY A 51 4.51 8.57 16.94
C GLY A 51 4.45 9.17 15.54
N ARG A 52 4.98 8.48 14.51
CA ARG A 52 5.02 8.96 13.12
C ARG A 52 3.72 8.64 12.37
N PRO A 53 3.42 9.36 11.27
CA PRO A 53 2.21 9.13 10.48
C PRO A 53 2.09 7.70 9.97
N LEU A 54 0.87 7.17 10.03
CA LEU A 54 0.46 5.86 9.54
C LEU A 54 -0.76 6.06 8.64
N LEU A 55 -0.66 5.59 7.39
CA LEU A 55 -1.60 5.89 6.32
C LEU A 55 -2.11 4.60 5.66
N PHE A 56 -3.40 4.54 5.40
CA PHE A 56 -4.08 3.38 4.82
C PHE A 56 -4.78 3.74 3.50
N PRO A 57 -4.05 3.82 2.39
CA PRO A 57 -4.67 3.98 1.08
C PRO A 57 -5.28 2.67 0.61
N ASN A 58 -6.58 2.70 0.29
CA ASN A 58 -7.35 1.56 -0.19
C ASN A 58 -7.96 1.83 -1.55
N PHE A 59 -8.02 0.80 -2.39
CA PHE A 59 -8.58 0.89 -3.72
C PHE A 59 -10.11 1.06 -3.68
N PHE A 60 -10.61 2.03 -4.44
CA PHE A 60 -12.02 2.39 -4.44
C PHE A 60 -12.46 2.92 -5.80
N LEU A 61 -13.48 2.30 -6.37
CA LEU A 61 -14.02 2.69 -7.68
C LEU A 61 -15.32 3.49 -7.62
N GLY A 62 -15.80 3.79 -6.42
CA GLY A 62 -17.09 4.43 -6.20
C GLY A 62 -18.20 3.41 -5.94
N GLU A 63 -19.19 3.79 -5.15
CA GLU A 63 -20.32 2.93 -4.80
C GLU A 63 -21.08 2.43 -6.04
N ASN A 64 -21.18 3.30 -7.08
CA ASN A 64 -21.76 2.98 -8.39
C ASN A 64 -20.71 3.00 -9.51
N TYR A 65 -19.45 2.81 -9.18
CA TYR A 65 -18.32 2.82 -10.12
C TYR A 65 -18.07 4.17 -10.78
N GLU A 66 -18.32 5.28 -10.10
CA GLU A 66 -18.15 6.65 -10.60
C GLU A 66 -16.70 6.94 -11.03
N HIS A 67 -15.74 6.24 -10.42
CA HIS A 67 -14.31 6.37 -10.75
C HIS A 67 -13.81 5.35 -11.78
N ALA A 68 -14.69 4.46 -12.26
CA ALA A 68 -14.33 3.49 -13.28
C ALA A 68 -14.23 4.13 -14.66
N SER A 69 -13.14 3.86 -15.37
CA SER A 69 -12.95 4.32 -16.74
C SER A 69 -13.01 3.14 -17.71
N LYS A 70 -13.84 3.23 -18.73
CA LYS A 70 -13.95 2.23 -19.81
C LYS A 70 -12.64 2.07 -20.61
N GLY A 71 -11.84 3.12 -20.67
CA GLY A 71 -10.53 3.11 -21.34
C GLY A 71 -9.43 2.40 -20.55
N ASN A 72 -9.66 2.13 -19.26
CA ASN A 72 -8.69 1.40 -18.44
C ASN A 72 -9.07 -0.08 -18.42
N ARG A 73 -8.26 -0.91 -19.08
CA ARG A 73 -8.51 -2.35 -19.24
C ARG A 73 -8.67 -3.09 -17.93
N LEU A 74 -7.79 -2.82 -16.94
CA LEU A 74 -7.86 -3.42 -15.61
C LEU A 74 -9.15 -3.02 -14.89
N ILE A 75 -9.46 -1.72 -14.85
CA ILE A 75 -10.66 -1.20 -14.19
C ILE A 75 -11.92 -1.81 -14.82
N SER A 76 -11.97 -1.85 -16.16
CA SER A 76 -13.10 -2.42 -16.89
C SER A 76 -13.34 -3.89 -16.58
N SER A 77 -12.29 -4.67 -16.29
CA SER A 77 -12.42 -6.08 -15.89
C SER A 77 -12.91 -6.27 -14.44
N ILE A 78 -12.72 -5.26 -13.59
CA ILE A 78 -13.15 -5.30 -12.19
C ILE A 78 -14.65 -5.00 -12.05
N VAL A 79 -15.19 -4.06 -12.80
CA VAL A 79 -16.59 -3.60 -12.69
C VAL A 79 -17.62 -4.75 -12.66
N PRO A 80 -17.54 -5.76 -13.54
CA PRO A 80 -18.49 -6.88 -13.52
C PRO A 80 -18.41 -7.75 -12.26
N THR A 81 -17.35 -7.65 -11.48
CA THR A 81 -17.17 -8.44 -10.25
C THR A 81 -17.98 -7.93 -9.07
N GLY A 82 -18.52 -6.71 -9.16
CA GLY A 82 -19.24 -6.05 -8.07
C GLY A 82 -18.36 -5.58 -6.90
N ARG A 83 -17.02 -5.67 -7.01
CA ARG A 83 -16.04 -5.39 -5.94
C ARG A 83 -15.53 -3.95 -5.99
N PHE A 84 -14.83 -3.55 -4.92
CA PHE A 84 -14.20 -2.21 -4.77
C PHE A 84 -15.19 -1.05 -4.81
N ARG A 85 -16.42 -1.31 -4.37
CA ARG A 85 -17.49 -0.30 -4.19
C ARG A 85 -17.41 0.39 -2.83
N ASN A 86 -16.54 -0.07 -1.98
CA ASN A 86 -16.15 0.55 -0.72
C ASN A 86 -14.64 0.35 -0.52
N ALA A 87 -14.05 1.10 0.41
CA ALA A 87 -12.63 1.04 0.73
C ALA A 87 -12.39 0.44 2.13
N LEU A 88 -13.22 -0.51 2.55
CA LEU A 88 -13.16 -1.05 3.91
C LEU A 88 -11.85 -1.79 4.15
N PRO A 89 -11.13 -1.46 5.24
CA PRO A 89 -9.92 -2.17 5.62
C PRO A 89 -10.23 -3.63 5.95
N MET A 90 -9.24 -4.51 5.82
CA MET A 90 -9.36 -5.92 6.19
C MET A 90 -9.75 -6.05 7.67
N LYS A 91 -10.73 -6.90 7.95
CA LYS A 91 -11.13 -7.20 9.33
C LYS A 91 -9.95 -7.80 10.10
N GLY A 92 -9.68 -7.24 11.28
CA GLY A 92 -8.53 -7.65 12.11
C GLY A 92 -7.23 -6.92 11.80
N LEU A 93 -7.20 -6.01 10.80
CA LEU A 93 -6.09 -5.08 10.66
C LEU A 93 -6.04 -4.14 11.88
N ALA A 94 -4.84 -3.88 12.39
CA ALA A 94 -4.61 -3.11 13.63
C ALA A 94 -4.80 -1.59 13.41
N ILE A 95 -6.02 -1.21 13.02
CA ILE A 95 -6.44 0.17 12.81
C ILE A 95 -6.94 0.81 14.10
N GLU A 96 -6.80 2.12 14.21
CA GLU A 96 -7.31 2.95 15.30
C GLU A 96 -8.18 4.08 14.77
N ARG A 97 -8.98 4.70 15.68
CA ARG A 97 -9.96 5.74 15.32
C ARG A 97 -9.38 6.93 14.58
N ASN A 98 -8.12 7.28 14.86
CA ASN A 98 -7.46 8.46 14.31
C ASN A 98 -6.56 8.14 13.11
N ASP A 99 -6.58 6.91 12.61
CA ASP A 99 -5.82 6.54 11.42
C ASP A 99 -6.35 7.22 10.17
N VAL A 100 -5.46 7.54 9.25
CA VAL A 100 -5.78 8.26 8.03
C VAL A 100 -5.96 7.29 6.87
N PHE A 101 -7.12 7.38 6.21
CA PHE A 101 -7.48 6.56 5.06
C PHE A 101 -7.57 7.40 3.79
N TYR A 102 -7.13 6.82 2.67
CA TYR A 102 -7.29 7.41 1.34
C TYR A 102 -8.06 6.44 0.44
N ALA A 103 -9.05 6.97 -0.27
CA ALA A 103 -9.77 6.23 -1.31
C ALA A 103 -9.05 6.43 -2.64
N CYS A 104 -8.45 5.37 -3.17
CA CYS A 104 -7.57 5.41 -4.34
C CYS A 104 -8.28 4.87 -5.58
N PRO A 105 -8.54 5.68 -6.61
CA PRO A 105 -9.25 5.23 -7.81
C PRO A 105 -8.37 4.45 -8.79
N ARG A 106 -7.08 4.30 -8.49
CA ARG A 106 -6.11 3.61 -9.35
C ARG A 106 -5.15 2.75 -8.52
N ALA A 107 -4.35 1.93 -9.22
CA ALA A 107 -3.34 1.09 -8.58
C ALA A 107 -2.30 1.91 -7.81
N SER A 108 -1.78 2.99 -8.40
CA SER A 108 -0.93 3.91 -7.62
C SER A 108 -1.77 4.67 -6.60
N VAL A 109 -1.35 4.62 -5.34
CA VAL A 109 -2.03 5.32 -4.23
C VAL A 109 -1.92 6.85 -4.32
N PHE A 110 -1.04 7.35 -5.17
CA PHE A 110 -0.86 8.78 -5.41
C PHE A 110 -1.78 9.33 -6.51
N HIS A 111 -2.24 8.46 -7.43
CA HIS A 111 -3.05 8.92 -8.55
C HIS A 111 -4.49 9.22 -8.13
N GLY A 112 -4.89 10.48 -8.26
CA GLY A 112 -6.25 10.93 -7.93
C GLY A 112 -6.54 11.03 -6.43
N THR A 113 -5.51 11.14 -5.60
CA THR A 113 -5.59 11.36 -4.16
C THR A 113 -4.83 12.61 -3.74
N THR A 114 -5.05 13.09 -2.51
CA THR A 114 -4.27 14.19 -1.92
C THR A 114 -3.00 13.70 -1.21
N LEU A 115 -2.71 12.41 -1.25
CA LEU A 115 -1.65 11.78 -0.44
C LEU A 115 -0.29 12.49 -0.56
N ASP A 116 0.16 12.81 -1.79
CA ASP A 116 1.44 13.51 -1.98
C ASP A 116 1.43 14.91 -1.35
N ALA A 117 0.36 15.67 -1.56
CA ALA A 117 0.21 17.01 -1.00
C ALA A 117 0.23 16.98 0.54
N ASP A 118 -0.45 16.01 1.13
CA ASP A 118 -0.51 15.83 2.58
C ASP A 118 0.86 15.44 3.14
N LEU A 119 1.56 14.49 2.51
CA LEU A 119 2.92 14.10 2.89
C LEU A 119 3.88 15.28 2.84
N ARG A 120 3.86 16.06 1.76
CA ARG A 120 4.73 17.27 1.62
C ARG A 120 4.41 18.32 2.64
N THR A 121 3.14 18.57 2.92
CA THR A 121 2.69 19.54 3.93
C THR A 121 3.22 19.18 5.32
N HIS A 122 3.34 17.89 5.61
CA HIS A 122 3.90 17.38 6.88
C HIS A 122 5.43 17.18 6.83
N GLY A 123 6.09 17.58 5.76
CA GLY A 123 7.55 17.47 5.62
C GLY A 123 8.06 16.03 5.49
N ILE A 124 7.20 15.09 5.12
CA ILE A 124 7.57 13.69 4.94
C ILE A 124 8.45 13.54 3.70
N ARG A 125 9.56 12.83 3.85
CA ARG A 125 10.53 12.55 2.79
C ARG A 125 10.86 11.08 2.62
N THR A 126 10.59 10.28 3.64
CA THR A 126 10.80 8.82 3.62
C THR A 126 9.46 8.13 3.68
N LEU A 127 9.23 7.17 2.79
CA LEU A 127 8.04 6.33 2.76
C LEU A 127 8.44 4.89 3.06
N VAL A 128 7.99 4.39 4.20
CA VAL A 128 8.04 2.95 4.50
C VAL A 128 6.75 2.35 3.97
N MET A 129 6.85 1.49 2.97
CA MET A 129 5.69 1.02 2.21
C MET A 129 5.53 -0.49 2.31
N ALA A 130 4.28 -0.92 2.38
CA ALA A 130 3.87 -2.33 2.28
C ALA A 130 2.54 -2.41 1.54
N GLY A 131 2.26 -3.51 0.84
CA GLY A 131 1.00 -3.59 0.09
C GLY A 131 0.75 -4.88 -0.68
N ILE A 132 -0.47 -4.99 -1.17
CA ILE A 132 -1.01 -6.10 -1.94
C ILE A 132 -1.73 -5.56 -3.17
N SER A 133 -1.34 -5.89 -4.41
CA SER A 133 -0.28 -6.83 -4.81
C SER A 133 1.04 -6.13 -5.16
N SER A 134 2.12 -6.90 -5.16
CA SER A 134 3.45 -6.38 -5.53
C SER A 134 3.51 -5.92 -6.98
N THR A 135 2.90 -6.65 -7.91
CA THR A 135 2.82 -6.28 -9.34
C THR A 135 1.82 -5.16 -9.63
N GLY A 136 0.91 -4.89 -8.70
CA GLY A 136 -0.13 -3.85 -8.82
C GLY A 136 0.23 -2.57 -8.07
N VAL A 137 -0.35 -2.43 -6.87
CA VAL A 137 -0.23 -1.21 -6.08
C VAL A 137 1.20 -0.89 -5.68
N VAL A 138 1.99 -1.92 -5.28
CA VAL A 138 3.36 -1.69 -4.83
C VAL A 138 4.21 -1.15 -5.96
N LEU A 139 4.25 -1.85 -7.11
CA LEU A 139 5.04 -1.41 -8.26
C LEU A 139 4.64 -0.01 -8.73
N SER A 140 3.33 0.23 -8.90
CA SER A 140 2.82 1.52 -9.38
C SER A 140 3.13 2.67 -8.42
N SER A 141 3.01 2.42 -7.11
CA SER A 141 3.21 3.46 -6.10
C SER A 141 4.68 3.73 -5.83
N VAL A 142 5.51 2.68 -5.80
CA VAL A 142 6.97 2.80 -5.63
C VAL A 142 7.58 3.58 -6.79
N THR A 143 7.20 3.27 -8.03
CA THR A 143 7.72 3.99 -9.20
C THR A 143 7.35 5.47 -9.13
N TRP A 144 6.10 5.76 -8.83
CA TRP A 144 5.65 7.14 -8.67
C TRP A 144 6.38 7.87 -7.54
N ALA A 145 6.51 7.24 -6.36
CA ALA A 145 7.15 7.85 -5.20
C ALA A 145 8.65 8.12 -5.44
N SER A 146 9.34 7.20 -6.12
CA SER A 146 10.73 7.39 -6.51
C SER A 146 10.90 8.57 -7.48
N ASP A 147 10.01 8.68 -8.48
CA ASP A 147 10.05 9.79 -9.45
C ASP A 147 9.65 11.14 -8.81
N ALA A 148 8.99 11.09 -7.65
CA ALA A 148 8.64 12.25 -6.83
C ALA A 148 9.68 12.58 -5.73
N ASP A 149 10.88 11.99 -5.79
CA ASP A 149 12.02 12.22 -4.90
C ASP A 149 11.81 11.77 -3.43
N TYR A 150 10.94 10.79 -3.18
CA TYR A 150 10.88 10.15 -1.88
C TYR A 150 11.97 9.08 -1.70
N ASP A 151 12.56 9.01 -0.49
CA ASP A 151 13.32 7.86 -0.03
C ASP A 151 12.34 6.71 0.26
N VAL A 152 12.32 5.69 -0.62
CA VAL A 152 11.36 4.59 -0.54
C VAL A 152 11.98 3.37 0.12
N ARG A 153 11.36 2.93 1.21
CA ARG A 153 11.72 1.69 1.93
C ARG A 153 10.57 0.72 1.86
N LEU A 154 10.84 -0.47 1.33
CA LEU A 154 9.80 -1.46 1.06
C LEU A 154 9.92 -2.64 2.01
N VAL A 155 8.88 -2.86 2.83
CA VAL A 155 8.82 -3.97 3.80
C VAL A 155 8.36 -5.22 3.07
N ARG A 156 9.33 -6.04 2.63
CA ARG A 156 9.07 -7.23 1.81
C ARG A 156 8.09 -8.20 2.47
N ASP A 157 8.28 -8.48 3.75
CA ASP A 157 7.47 -9.45 4.50
C ASP A 157 6.00 -9.03 4.66
N CYS A 158 5.69 -7.77 4.39
CA CYS A 158 4.34 -7.20 4.36
C CYS A 158 3.87 -6.85 2.95
N CYS A 159 4.53 -7.40 1.92
CA CYS A 159 4.07 -7.38 0.53
C CYS A 159 3.72 -8.79 0.07
N TYR A 160 2.76 -8.88 -0.83
CA TYR A 160 2.32 -10.17 -1.37
C TYR A 160 1.87 -10.00 -2.82
N ASP A 161 2.02 -11.06 -3.59
CA ASP A 161 1.42 -11.22 -4.92
C ASP A 161 0.98 -12.67 -5.11
N PRO A 162 -0.15 -12.96 -5.75
CA PRO A 162 -0.53 -14.33 -6.08
C PRO A 162 0.44 -14.98 -7.08
N ASP A 163 1.06 -14.19 -7.97
CA ASP A 163 2.16 -14.61 -8.82
C ASP A 163 3.48 -14.48 -8.05
N GLN A 164 3.90 -15.58 -7.42
CA GLN A 164 5.10 -15.62 -6.59
C GLN A 164 6.38 -15.42 -7.41
N ASP A 165 6.42 -15.87 -8.66
CA ASP A 165 7.59 -15.68 -9.54
C ASP A 165 7.75 -14.21 -9.91
N ALA A 166 6.66 -13.51 -10.20
CA ALA A 166 6.65 -12.07 -10.43
C ALA A 166 7.02 -11.29 -9.16
N HIS A 167 6.49 -11.70 -7.99
CA HIS A 167 6.86 -11.13 -6.71
C HIS A 167 8.37 -11.20 -6.47
N GLU A 168 8.95 -12.39 -6.59
CA GLU A 168 10.38 -12.61 -6.39
C GLU A 168 11.24 -11.83 -7.41
N ALA A 169 10.81 -11.76 -8.67
CA ALA A 169 11.50 -10.99 -9.70
C ALA A 169 11.52 -9.49 -9.39
N LEU A 170 10.41 -8.94 -8.89
CA LEU A 170 10.34 -7.54 -8.48
C LEU A 170 11.33 -7.23 -7.33
N PHE A 171 11.34 -8.05 -6.28
CA PHE A 171 12.23 -7.85 -5.14
C PHE A 171 13.70 -8.13 -5.48
N ARG A 172 13.99 -9.04 -6.40
CA ARG A 172 15.36 -9.34 -6.85
C ARG A 172 15.94 -8.22 -7.70
N SER A 173 15.17 -7.65 -8.62
CA SER A 173 15.69 -6.68 -9.61
C SER A 173 14.66 -5.71 -10.18
N GLY A 174 13.35 -6.00 -10.10
CA GLY A 174 12.31 -5.20 -10.76
C GLY A 174 12.16 -3.79 -10.20
N PHE A 175 12.36 -3.62 -8.90
CA PHE A 175 12.37 -2.29 -8.28
C PHE A 175 13.67 -1.51 -8.57
N GLY A 176 14.72 -2.21 -9.01
CA GLY A 176 16.02 -1.60 -9.30
C GLY A 176 16.60 -0.86 -8.10
N GLY A 177 17.22 0.30 -8.35
CA GLY A 177 17.75 1.17 -7.30
C GLY A 177 16.72 2.13 -6.67
N ARG A 178 15.42 1.94 -6.93
CA ARG A 178 14.36 2.85 -6.44
C ARG A 178 14.02 2.66 -4.98
N VAL A 179 14.31 1.50 -4.40
CA VAL A 179 13.91 1.17 -3.03
C VAL A 179 15.06 0.60 -2.23
N GLN A 180 15.00 0.83 -0.91
CA GLN A 180 15.68 -0.01 0.07
C GLN A 180 14.70 -1.08 0.55
N VAL A 181 15.00 -2.35 0.33
CA VAL A 181 14.22 -3.46 0.88
C VAL A 181 14.59 -3.68 2.34
N VAL A 182 13.59 -3.74 3.22
CA VAL A 182 13.73 -3.87 4.68
C VAL A 182 12.84 -4.98 5.23
#